data_ba869638a4b27a73f860b586589665a3
#
_entry.id   ba869638a4b27a73f860b586589665a3
#
_cell.length_a   1.000
_cell.length_b   1.000
_cell.length_c   1.000
_cell.angle_alpha   90.00
_cell.angle_beta   90.00
_cell.angle_gamma   90.00
#
_symmetry.space_group_name_H-M   'P 1'
#
loop_
_entity.id
_entity.type
_entity.pdbx_description
1 polymer ?
#
loop_
_entity_poly.entity_id
_entity_poly.type
_entity_poly.pdbx_seq_one_letter_code
_entity_poly.pdbx_strand_id
1 'polypeptide(L)'
;VKEPIRKLRDSQNPDAAPKPVRLVVAALILRDTESGLEVLVCQRKPDQPMSLKWEFPGGKIEMGETAEAALARELNEELGITATIGRRIARVRHKYRNGGTIDLQFFIVREFTGALENRIFNDMQWTPLAHLPNFDFLAADLGLIRDLSEGKLI
;
A
#
# COMPACT_ATOMS: atom_id res chain seq x y z
N VAL A 1 -5.76 37.05 -12.53
CA VAL A 1 -4.33 37.30 -12.50
C VAL A 1 -3.71 36.79 -11.21
N LYS A 2 -4.34 37.09 -10.15
CA LYS A 2 -3.72 36.77 -8.88
C LYS A 2 -3.71 35.31 -8.59
N GLU A 3 -4.76 34.62 -8.96
CA GLU A 3 -4.83 33.20 -8.70
C GLU A 3 -3.73 32.41 -9.37
N PRO A 4 -3.58 32.55 -10.65
CA PRO A 4 -2.45 31.87 -11.28
C PRO A 4 -1.14 32.25 -10.66
N ILE A 5 -1.03 33.52 -10.27
CA ILE A 5 0.19 33.98 -9.70
C ILE A 5 0.46 33.31 -8.35
N ARG A 6 -0.57 33.13 -7.54
CA ARG A 6 -0.36 32.50 -6.28
C ARG A 6 0.00 31.06 -6.41
N LYS A 7 -0.63 30.38 -7.32
CA LYS A 7 -0.26 29.01 -7.57
C LYS A 7 1.15 28.91 -8.08
N LEU A 8 1.50 29.81 -8.94
CA LEU A 8 2.85 29.88 -9.41
C LEU A 8 3.82 30.26 -8.31
N ARG A 9 3.32 30.94 -7.30
CA ARG A 9 4.18 31.31 -6.23
C ARG A 9 4.83 30.13 -5.53
N ASP A 10 4.07 29.05 -5.37
CA ASP A 10 4.67 27.85 -4.79
C ASP A 10 5.79 27.33 -5.65
N SER A 11 5.58 27.34 -6.96
CA SER A 11 6.61 26.86 -7.86
C SER A 11 7.66 27.93 -8.12
N GLN A 12 7.34 29.18 -7.88
CA GLN A 12 8.26 30.28 -8.14
C GLN A 12 9.06 30.71 -6.93
N ASN A 13 8.69 30.24 -5.76
CA ASN A 13 9.43 30.56 -4.56
C ASN A 13 10.70 29.72 -4.51
N PRO A 14 11.86 30.32 -4.70
CA PRO A 14 13.10 29.54 -4.73
C PRO A 14 13.45 28.91 -3.39
N ASP A 15 12.85 29.41 -2.31
CA ASP A 15 13.11 28.87 -0.99
C ASP A 15 12.13 27.80 -0.60
N ALA A 16 11.08 27.60 -1.39
CA ALA A 16 10.09 26.56 -1.09
C ALA A 16 10.62 25.22 -1.54
N ALA A 17 10.87 24.35 -0.59
CA ALA A 17 11.27 22.99 -0.93
C ALA A 17 10.07 22.24 -1.49
N PRO A 18 10.23 21.47 -2.55
CA PRO A 18 9.18 20.59 -3.00
C PRO A 18 8.87 19.55 -1.93
N LYS A 19 7.61 19.17 -1.82
CA LYS A 19 7.26 18.11 -0.87
C LYS A 19 7.93 16.82 -1.29
N PRO A 20 8.58 16.12 -0.38
CA PRO A 20 9.28 14.89 -0.75
C PRO A 20 8.30 13.82 -1.17
N VAL A 21 8.74 12.97 -2.09
CA VAL A 21 8.01 11.78 -2.46
C VAL A 21 8.28 10.73 -1.38
N ARG A 22 7.21 10.20 -0.80
CA ARG A 22 7.34 9.12 0.18
C ARG A 22 7.42 7.79 -0.55
N LEU A 23 8.42 6.99 -0.20
CA LEU A 23 8.60 5.67 -0.79
C LEU A 23 7.93 4.65 0.13
N VAL A 24 6.97 3.92 -0.40
CA VAL A 24 6.11 3.00 0.36
C VAL A 24 6.07 1.65 -0.33
N VAL A 25 6.01 0.60 0.46
CA VAL A 25 5.89 -0.77 -0.03
C VAL A 25 4.68 -1.44 0.58
N ALA A 26 4.06 -2.34 -0.16
CA ALA A 26 2.91 -3.10 0.32
C ALA A 26 2.97 -4.53 -0.21
N ALA A 27 2.38 -5.44 0.56
CA ALA A 27 2.42 -6.86 0.26
C ALA A 27 1.06 -7.39 -0.16
N LEU A 28 1.06 -8.12 -1.27
CA LEU A 28 -0.06 -8.98 -1.62
C LEU A 28 0.28 -10.36 -1.07
N ILE A 29 -0.18 -10.62 0.16
CA ILE A 29 0.03 -11.91 0.79
C ILE A 29 -1.04 -12.85 0.28
N LEU A 30 -0.61 -13.87 -0.45
CA LEU A 30 -1.51 -14.74 -1.18
C LEU A 30 -1.56 -16.12 -0.54
N ARG A 31 -2.74 -16.73 -0.62
CA ARG A 31 -2.89 -18.15 -0.27
C ARG A 31 -3.81 -18.83 -1.27
N ASP A 32 -3.55 -20.09 -1.53
CA ASP A 32 -4.43 -20.88 -2.39
C ASP A 32 -5.48 -21.56 -1.53
N THR A 33 -6.72 -21.56 -2.04
CA THR A 33 -7.81 -22.28 -1.42
C THR A 33 -8.46 -23.16 -2.48
N GLU A 34 -9.36 -24.05 -2.06
CA GLU A 34 -10.10 -24.88 -3.02
C GLU A 34 -10.88 -24.02 -4.02
N SER A 35 -11.30 -22.84 -3.60
CA SER A 35 -12.09 -21.93 -4.44
C SER A 35 -11.22 -20.98 -5.25
N GLY A 36 -9.90 -21.02 -5.09
CA GLY A 36 -8.99 -20.15 -5.82
C GLY A 36 -8.09 -19.34 -4.90
N LEU A 37 -7.49 -18.33 -5.48
CA LEU A 37 -6.49 -17.50 -4.81
C LEU A 37 -7.16 -16.42 -3.97
N GLU A 38 -6.66 -16.24 -2.75
CA GLU A 38 -7.09 -15.16 -1.86
C GLU A 38 -5.91 -14.28 -1.47
N VAL A 39 -6.21 -13.04 -1.17
CA VAL A 39 -5.22 -12.07 -0.70
C VAL A 39 -5.68 -11.50 0.65
N LEU A 40 -4.72 -11.21 1.52
CA LEU A 40 -4.99 -10.61 2.82
C LEU A 40 -5.20 -9.11 2.67
N VAL A 41 -6.35 -8.61 3.09
CA VAL A 41 -6.64 -7.18 3.13
C VAL A 41 -6.81 -6.73 4.57
N CYS A 42 -6.40 -5.49 4.86
CA CYS A 42 -6.31 -4.96 6.20
C CYS A 42 -7.05 -3.63 6.28
N GLN A 43 -7.77 -3.41 7.37
CA GLN A 43 -8.55 -2.19 7.56
C GLN A 43 -7.87 -1.27 8.57
N ARG A 44 -7.77 -0.01 8.21
CA ARG A 44 -7.22 1.02 9.09
C ARG A 44 -8.16 1.27 10.26
N LYS A 45 -7.57 1.66 11.40
CA LYS A 45 -8.36 1.93 12.61
C LYS A 45 -9.18 3.21 12.47
N PRO A 46 -10.27 3.35 13.26
CA PRO A 46 -11.13 4.53 13.15
C PRO A 46 -10.43 5.84 13.49
N ASP A 47 -9.40 5.81 14.34
CA ASP A 47 -8.70 7.00 14.81
C ASP A 47 -7.45 7.33 13.97
N GLN A 48 -7.23 6.60 12.88
CA GLN A 48 -6.13 6.88 11.96
C GLN A 48 -6.58 7.78 10.82
N PRO A 49 -5.63 8.50 10.16
CA PRO A 49 -5.95 9.14 8.89
C PRO A 49 -6.49 8.11 7.91
N MET A 50 -7.43 8.52 7.07
CA MET A 50 -8.13 7.63 6.13
C MET A 50 -8.82 6.51 6.89
N SER A 51 -9.57 6.89 7.91
CA SER A 51 -10.25 6.01 8.83
C SER A 51 -11.06 4.93 8.14
N LEU A 52 -10.89 3.69 8.60
CA LEU A 52 -11.64 2.51 8.16
C LEU A 52 -11.47 2.14 6.69
N LYS A 53 -10.57 2.78 5.97
CA LYS A 53 -10.22 2.36 4.61
C LYS A 53 -9.45 1.05 4.66
N TRP A 54 -9.59 0.27 3.60
CA TRP A 54 -8.85 -0.97 3.45
C TRP A 54 -7.57 -0.75 2.66
N GLU A 55 -6.57 -1.57 2.93
CA GLU A 55 -5.25 -1.47 2.32
C GLU A 55 -4.56 -2.81 2.37
N PHE A 56 -3.41 -2.91 1.71
CA PHE A 56 -2.52 -4.04 1.86
C PHE A 56 -1.47 -3.69 2.92
N PRO A 57 -1.00 -4.66 3.71
CA PRO A 57 -0.02 -4.38 4.76
C PRO A 57 1.32 -3.95 4.17
N GLY A 58 2.01 -3.07 4.87
CA GLY A 58 3.29 -2.53 4.45
C GLY A 58 3.59 -1.23 5.13
N GLY A 59 4.47 -0.43 4.56
CA GLY A 59 4.85 0.84 5.16
C GLY A 59 5.95 1.54 4.40
N LYS A 60 6.61 2.48 5.08
CA LYS A 60 7.62 3.33 4.45
C LYS A 60 8.95 2.60 4.32
N ILE A 61 9.64 2.88 3.22
CA ILE A 61 11.04 2.48 3.06
C ILE A 61 11.88 3.49 3.82
N GLU A 62 12.69 3.01 4.75
CA GLU A 62 13.58 3.86 5.53
C GLU A 62 14.92 4.01 4.83
N MET A 63 15.64 5.05 5.22
CA MET A 63 16.93 5.33 4.62
C MET A 63 17.85 4.12 4.75
N GLY A 64 18.48 3.75 3.64
CA GLY A 64 19.40 2.61 3.61
C GLY A 64 18.75 1.27 3.38
N GLU A 65 17.40 1.20 3.35
CA GLU A 65 16.72 -0.06 3.09
C GLU A 65 16.43 -0.23 1.60
N THR A 66 16.48 -1.49 1.14
CA THR A 66 15.86 -1.83 -0.13
C THR A 66 14.35 -1.92 0.07
N ALA A 67 13.59 -1.88 -1.01
CA ALA A 67 12.13 -2.05 -0.94
C ALA A 67 11.77 -3.39 -0.29
N GLU A 68 12.47 -4.45 -0.68
CA GLU A 68 12.20 -5.79 -0.15
C GLU A 68 12.51 -5.89 1.34
N ALA A 69 13.61 -5.31 1.78
CA ALA A 69 13.98 -5.31 3.20
C ALA A 69 12.98 -4.51 4.03
N ALA A 70 12.54 -3.37 3.51
CA ALA A 70 11.53 -2.56 4.18
C ALA A 70 10.24 -3.33 4.35
N LEU A 71 9.80 -4.02 3.30
CA LEU A 71 8.55 -4.78 3.36
C LEU A 71 8.66 -5.93 4.35
N ALA A 72 9.77 -6.66 4.34
CA ALA A 72 9.98 -7.75 5.30
C ALA A 72 9.91 -7.23 6.73
N ARG A 73 10.53 -6.07 7.00
CA ARG A 73 10.50 -5.44 8.31
C ARG A 73 9.09 -5.04 8.71
N GLU A 74 8.36 -4.38 7.80
CA GLU A 74 7.00 -3.94 8.09
C GLU A 74 6.07 -5.11 8.38
N LEU A 75 6.17 -6.18 7.61
CA LEU A 75 5.33 -7.35 7.83
C LEU A 75 5.64 -8.04 9.17
N ASN A 76 6.91 -8.01 9.58
CA ASN A 76 7.26 -8.53 10.89
C ASN A 76 6.67 -7.67 12.00
N GLU A 77 6.74 -6.34 11.86
CA GLU A 77 6.22 -5.42 12.86
C GLU A 77 4.70 -5.49 12.95
N GLU A 78 4.02 -5.55 11.81
CA GLU A 78 2.55 -5.45 11.77
C GLU A 78 1.85 -6.79 11.98
N LEU A 79 2.44 -7.86 11.50
CA LEU A 79 1.78 -9.18 11.45
C LEU A 79 2.56 -10.28 12.15
N GLY A 80 3.76 -10.02 12.64
CA GLY A 80 4.55 -11.01 13.35
C GLY A 80 5.12 -12.13 12.51
N ILE A 81 5.20 -11.93 11.19
CA ILE A 81 5.67 -12.98 10.28
C ILE A 81 7.04 -12.64 9.71
N THR A 82 7.76 -13.67 9.32
CA THR A 82 9.00 -13.54 8.55
C THR A 82 8.67 -13.94 7.11
N ALA A 83 8.52 -12.93 6.28
CA ALA A 83 8.03 -13.12 4.92
C ALA A 83 9.16 -13.28 3.92
N THR A 84 8.93 -14.13 2.92
CA THR A 84 9.79 -14.22 1.74
C THR A 84 9.18 -13.29 0.70
N ILE A 85 9.88 -12.19 0.40
CA ILE A 85 9.38 -11.19 -0.53
C ILE A 85 9.59 -11.69 -1.96
N GLY A 86 8.49 -11.81 -2.69
CA GLY A 86 8.52 -12.26 -4.08
C GLY A 86 8.71 -11.12 -5.05
N ARG A 87 8.16 -11.27 -6.26
CA ARG A 87 8.38 -10.27 -7.31
C ARG A 87 7.48 -9.05 -7.14
N ARG A 88 7.96 -7.91 -7.58
CA ARG A 88 7.15 -6.71 -7.65
C ARG A 88 6.20 -6.83 -8.84
N ILE A 89 4.91 -6.62 -8.61
CA ILE A 89 3.90 -6.73 -9.66
C ILE A 89 3.33 -5.40 -10.09
N ALA A 90 3.52 -4.35 -9.29
CA ALA A 90 2.99 -3.05 -9.65
C ALA A 90 3.76 -1.95 -8.94
N ARG A 91 3.76 -0.79 -9.53
CA ARG A 91 4.32 0.43 -8.94
C ARG A 91 3.42 1.58 -9.34
N VAL A 92 2.97 2.33 -8.34
CA VAL A 92 2.01 3.41 -8.53
C VAL A 92 2.55 4.67 -7.89
N ARG A 93 2.47 5.77 -8.62
CA ARG A 93 2.75 7.08 -8.05
C ARG A 93 1.44 7.80 -7.89
N HIS A 94 1.09 8.16 -6.66
CA HIS A 94 -0.18 8.80 -6.35
C HIS A 94 0.07 10.15 -5.70
N LYS A 95 -0.58 11.18 -6.27
CA LYS A 95 -0.46 12.53 -5.76
C LYS A 95 -1.72 12.91 -4.99
N TYR A 96 -1.54 13.31 -3.74
CA TYR A 96 -2.66 13.75 -2.90
C TYR A 96 -2.97 15.22 -3.14
N ARG A 97 -4.17 15.63 -2.79
CA ARG A 97 -4.59 17.02 -2.95
C ARG A 97 -3.72 18.00 -2.20
N ASN A 98 -3.19 17.61 -1.05
CA ASN A 98 -2.34 18.48 -0.25
C ASN A 98 -0.95 18.65 -0.84
N GLY A 99 -0.69 18.10 -2.02
CA GLY A 99 0.59 18.21 -2.70
C GLY A 99 1.60 17.12 -2.34
N GLY A 100 1.26 16.23 -1.42
CA GLY A 100 2.12 15.10 -1.11
C GLY A 100 2.00 14.02 -2.19
N THR A 101 3.08 13.31 -2.42
CA THR A 101 3.12 12.21 -3.40
C THR A 101 3.70 10.97 -2.74
N ILE A 102 3.13 9.81 -3.04
CA ILE A 102 3.73 8.54 -2.66
C ILE A 102 4.13 7.76 -3.90
N ASP A 103 5.20 7.00 -3.78
CA ASP A 103 5.66 6.05 -4.78
C ASP A 103 5.49 4.69 -4.13
N LEU A 104 4.47 3.96 -4.54
CA LEU A 104 4.02 2.74 -3.88
C LEU A 104 4.36 1.53 -4.73
N GLN A 105 5.09 0.60 -4.15
CA GLN A 105 5.45 -0.64 -4.82
C GLN A 105 4.72 -1.81 -4.16
N PHE A 106 4.20 -2.71 -4.97
CA PHE A 106 3.46 -3.89 -4.51
C PHE A 106 4.24 -5.15 -4.86
N PHE A 107 4.43 -6.00 -3.85
CA PHE A 107 5.17 -7.26 -3.99
C PHE A 107 4.30 -8.43 -3.61
N ILE A 108 4.46 -9.53 -4.31
CA ILE A 108 3.80 -10.79 -3.97
C ILE A 108 4.54 -11.45 -2.81
N VAL A 109 3.78 -11.97 -1.85
CA VAL A 109 4.30 -12.78 -0.76
C VAL A 109 3.49 -14.07 -0.71
N ARG A 110 4.11 -15.18 -1.09
CA ARG A 110 3.44 -16.48 -1.05
C ARG A 110 3.86 -17.34 0.12
N GLU A 111 5.02 -17.02 0.72
CA GLU A 111 5.59 -17.85 1.78
C GLU A 111 6.02 -16.97 2.94
N PHE A 112 5.71 -17.44 4.14
CA PHE A 112 6.18 -16.80 5.35
C PHE A 112 6.24 -17.84 6.47
N THR A 113 7.04 -17.57 7.50
CA THR A 113 7.08 -18.36 8.71
C THR A 113 6.51 -17.56 9.86
N GLY A 114 6.05 -18.26 10.89
CA GLY A 114 5.40 -17.64 12.04
C GLY A 114 3.89 -17.64 11.90
N ALA A 115 3.20 -17.38 13.00
CA ALA A 115 1.76 -17.26 13.02
C ALA A 115 1.36 -15.82 12.71
N LEU A 116 0.45 -15.65 11.77
CA LEU A 116 -0.02 -14.34 11.37
C LEU A 116 -0.86 -13.73 12.48
N GLU A 117 -0.43 -12.57 12.98
CA GLU A 117 -1.10 -11.86 14.06
C GLU A 117 -1.52 -10.48 13.59
N ASN A 118 -2.70 -10.04 14.03
CA ASN A 118 -3.13 -8.67 13.79
C ASN A 118 -2.64 -7.78 14.93
N ARG A 119 -1.61 -7.01 14.71
CA ARG A 119 -1.02 -6.14 15.74
C ARG A 119 -1.48 -4.69 15.65
N ILE A 120 -1.96 -4.25 14.48
CA ILE A 120 -2.22 -2.81 14.28
C ILE A 120 -3.52 -2.49 13.56
N PHE A 121 -4.19 -3.46 12.93
CA PHE A 121 -5.35 -3.18 12.09
C PHE A 121 -6.67 -3.33 12.84
N ASN A 122 -7.68 -2.59 12.39
CA ASN A 122 -9.04 -2.73 12.89
C ASN A 122 -9.61 -4.11 12.54
N ASP A 123 -9.33 -4.58 11.33
CA ASP A 123 -9.79 -5.87 10.84
C ASP A 123 -8.85 -6.38 9.77
N MET A 124 -8.84 -7.68 9.55
CA MET A 124 -8.09 -8.32 8.47
C MET A 124 -8.97 -9.42 7.89
N GLN A 125 -8.96 -9.54 6.56
CA GLN A 125 -9.75 -10.55 5.90
C GLN A 125 -8.99 -11.15 4.72
N TRP A 126 -9.08 -12.48 4.60
CA TRP A 126 -8.67 -13.17 3.39
C TRP A 126 -9.78 -13.02 2.37
N THR A 127 -9.44 -12.54 1.18
CA THR A 127 -10.44 -12.11 0.20
C THR A 127 -10.11 -12.68 -1.17
N PRO A 128 -11.08 -13.34 -1.82
CA PRO A 128 -10.92 -13.73 -3.23
C PRO A 128 -10.66 -12.48 -4.07
N LEU A 129 -9.79 -12.59 -5.06
CA LEU A 129 -9.41 -11.42 -5.86
C LEU A 129 -10.61 -10.75 -6.52
N ALA A 130 -11.58 -11.53 -6.98
CA ALA A 130 -12.78 -10.97 -7.61
C ALA A 130 -13.64 -10.14 -6.66
N HIS A 131 -13.49 -10.32 -5.36
CA HIS A 131 -14.29 -9.60 -4.35
C HIS A 131 -13.60 -8.33 -3.83
N LEU A 132 -12.37 -8.05 -4.27
CA LEU A 132 -11.65 -6.85 -3.82
C LEU A 132 -12.44 -5.55 -4.01
N PRO A 133 -13.17 -5.36 -5.13
CA PRO A 133 -13.94 -4.11 -5.29
C PRO A 133 -15.04 -3.89 -4.27
N ASN A 134 -15.39 -4.90 -3.48
CA ASN A 134 -16.42 -4.77 -2.44
C ASN A 134 -15.91 -4.00 -1.21
N PHE A 135 -14.61 -3.74 -1.12
CA PHE A 135 -13.99 -3.07 0.01
C PHE A 135 -13.68 -1.62 -0.34
N ASP A 136 -13.77 -0.74 0.65
CA ASP A 136 -13.47 0.68 0.47
C ASP A 136 -11.97 0.92 0.61
N PHE A 137 -11.24 0.69 -0.47
CA PHE A 137 -9.78 0.79 -0.49
C PHE A 137 -9.27 2.22 -0.54
N LEU A 138 -8.04 2.41 -0.08
CA LEU A 138 -7.33 3.68 -0.26
C LEU A 138 -7.28 4.03 -1.74
N ALA A 139 -7.36 5.34 -2.02
CA ALA A 139 -7.39 5.83 -3.40
C ALA A 139 -6.19 5.36 -4.22
N ALA A 140 -5.01 5.30 -3.61
CA ALA A 140 -3.79 4.89 -4.31
C ALA A 140 -3.86 3.44 -4.79
N ASP A 141 -4.71 2.60 -4.19
CA ASP A 141 -4.80 1.18 -4.52
C ASP A 141 -5.83 0.87 -5.59
N LEU A 142 -6.70 1.82 -5.95
CA LEU A 142 -7.87 1.52 -6.77
C LEU A 142 -7.55 0.94 -8.14
N GLY A 143 -6.49 1.42 -8.79
CA GLY A 143 -6.08 0.87 -10.08
C GLY A 143 -5.64 -0.58 -9.96
N LEU A 144 -4.87 -0.90 -8.92
CA LEU A 144 -4.43 -2.25 -8.66
C LEU A 144 -5.62 -3.16 -8.35
N ILE A 145 -6.56 -2.68 -7.53
CA ILE A 145 -7.76 -3.43 -7.18
C ILE A 145 -8.53 -3.83 -8.44
N ARG A 146 -8.71 -2.88 -9.36
CA ARG A 146 -9.39 -3.17 -10.60
C ARG A 146 -8.67 -4.25 -11.40
N ASP A 147 -7.36 -4.11 -11.56
CA ASP A 147 -6.59 -5.06 -12.36
C ASP A 147 -6.62 -6.46 -11.74
N LEU A 148 -6.46 -6.55 -10.43
CA LEU A 148 -6.49 -7.84 -9.75
C LEU A 148 -7.85 -8.50 -9.85
N SER A 149 -8.93 -7.73 -9.72
CA SER A 149 -10.28 -8.28 -9.76
C SER A 149 -10.66 -8.77 -11.15
N GLU A 150 -10.00 -8.25 -12.18
CA GLU A 150 -10.22 -8.65 -13.56
C GLU A 150 -9.29 -9.79 -14.01
N GLY A 151 -8.52 -10.33 -13.08
CA GLY A 151 -7.64 -11.46 -13.38
C GLY A 151 -6.33 -11.07 -14.03
N LYS A 152 -5.96 -9.79 -13.94
CA LYS A 152 -4.68 -9.33 -14.46
C LYS A 152 -3.62 -9.39 -13.36
N LEU A 153 -2.35 -9.40 -13.77
CA LEU A 153 -1.17 -9.33 -12.90
C LEU A 153 -0.80 -10.63 -12.19
N ILE A 154 -1.76 -11.42 -11.83
CA ILE A 154 -1.49 -12.69 -11.14
C ILE A 154 -2.23 -13.81 -11.83
#